data_64c990feb4525f127216adadf24afb49
#
_entry.id   64c990feb4525f127216adadf24afb49
#
_cell.length_a   1.000
_cell.length_b   1.000
_cell.length_c   1.000
_cell.angle_alpha   90.00
_cell.angle_beta   90.00
_cell.angle_gamma   90.00
#
_symmetry.space_group_name_H-M   'P 1'
#
loop_
_entity.id
_entity.type
_entity.pdbx_description
1 polymer ?
#
loop_
_entity_poly.entity_id
_entity_poly.type
_entity_poly.pdbx_seq_one_letter_code
_entity_poly.pdbx_strand_id
1 'polypeptide(L)'
;MGWWRETIDIVKENDPAARNSLEVLLTYPGVKALAAHRLSHFLWKHGFKLLARMHSQFWRFWTQIEIHPGAQIDSGVFIDHGSGLVIGETAIVEKGVLLYHGVTLGGTGKDSGKRHPTVRKGALISAHAQVIGPIEIGEKAKVGAGAVVVSDVPSDVTVVGIPARIVRVHGEKDEPTIHEVEEKRKYYLDKLEHAREASHHSSSL
;
A
#
# COMPACT_ATOMS: atom_id res chain seq x y z
N MET A 1 15.75 -19.04 8.50
CA MET A 1 16.30 -17.72 8.87
C MET A 1 15.37 -17.06 9.87
N GLY A 2 15.90 -16.35 10.89
CA GLY A 2 15.04 -15.71 11.88
C GLY A 2 14.36 -14.47 11.32
N TRP A 3 13.14 -14.18 11.77
CA TRP A 3 12.32 -13.02 11.35
C TRP A 3 13.10 -11.69 11.37
N TRP A 4 13.90 -11.44 12.39
CA TRP A 4 14.73 -10.24 12.53
C TRP A 4 15.71 -10.05 11.38
N ARG A 5 16.35 -11.14 10.96
CA ARG A 5 17.32 -11.10 9.88
C ARG A 5 16.62 -10.75 8.55
N GLU A 6 15.51 -11.42 8.25
CA GLU A 6 14.73 -11.12 7.02
C GLU A 6 14.23 -9.67 7.00
N THR A 7 13.76 -9.16 8.15
CA THR A 7 13.27 -7.77 8.24
C THR A 7 14.40 -6.75 8.07
N ILE A 8 15.59 -7.01 8.59
CA ILE A 8 16.75 -6.11 8.44
C ILE A 8 17.30 -6.19 7.01
N ASP A 9 17.40 -7.40 6.46
CA ASP A 9 17.96 -7.62 5.12
C ASP A 9 17.10 -6.92 4.06
N ILE A 10 15.77 -7.03 4.12
CA ILE A 10 14.87 -6.36 3.17
C ILE A 10 14.99 -4.81 3.22
N VAL A 11 15.20 -4.23 4.41
CA VAL A 11 15.43 -2.78 4.54
C VAL A 11 16.73 -2.40 3.84
N LYS A 12 17.82 -3.14 4.07
CA LYS A 12 19.14 -2.85 3.47
C LYS A 12 19.18 -3.08 1.96
N GLU A 13 18.34 -3.97 1.44
CA GLU A 13 18.19 -4.22 0.01
C GLU A 13 17.43 -3.11 -0.71
N ASN A 14 16.47 -2.47 -0.03
CA ASN A 14 15.56 -1.49 -0.63
C ASN A 14 15.90 -0.04 -0.29
N ASP A 15 16.63 0.22 0.79
CA ASP A 15 17.01 1.58 1.20
C ASP A 15 18.54 1.76 1.17
N PRO A 16 19.07 2.50 0.18
CA PRO A 16 20.50 2.81 0.09
C PRO A 16 21.04 3.61 1.30
N ALA A 17 20.17 4.27 2.08
CA ALA A 17 20.55 5.00 3.29
C ALA A 17 20.80 4.08 4.50
N ALA A 18 20.38 2.83 4.45
CA ALA A 18 20.54 1.84 5.52
C ALA A 18 21.98 1.32 5.62
N ARG A 19 22.83 1.95 6.43
CA ARG A 19 24.28 1.65 6.50
C ARG A 19 24.61 0.35 7.23
N ASN A 20 23.89 0.03 8.30
CA ASN A 20 24.14 -1.16 9.10
C ASN A 20 22.89 -1.64 9.86
N SER A 21 22.93 -2.89 10.35
CA SER A 21 21.78 -3.52 11.03
C SER A 21 21.37 -2.85 12.34
N LEU A 22 22.32 -2.28 13.09
CA LEU A 22 22.03 -1.61 14.36
C LEU A 22 21.27 -0.29 14.10
N GLU A 23 21.67 0.46 13.09
CA GLU A 23 20.97 1.67 12.66
C GLU A 23 19.53 1.34 12.23
N VAL A 24 19.33 0.32 11.39
CA VAL A 24 18.00 -0.14 10.96
C VAL A 24 17.12 -0.47 12.18
N LEU A 25 17.65 -1.22 13.13
CA LEU A 25 16.90 -1.61 14.34
C LEU A 25 16.52 -0.41 15.22
N LEU A 26 17.41 0.56 15.36
CA LEU A 26 17.22 1.70 16.28
C LEU A 26 16.48 2.88 15.67
N THR A 27 16.56 3.08 14.35
CA THR A 27 16.05 4.32 13.71
C THR A 27 14.85 4.12 12.80
N TYR A 28 14.62 2.91 12.27
CA TYR A 28 13.51 2.66 11.35
C TYR A 28 12.19 2.42 12.08
N PRO A 29 11.21 3.34 11.98
CA PRO A 29 9.93 3.19 12.68
C PRO A 29 9.13 1.98 12.18
N GLY A 30 9.22 1.64 10.90
CA GLY A 30 8.57 0.47 10.30
C GLY A 30 9.02 -0.84 10.93
N VAL A 31 10.33 -1.00 11.18
CA VAL A 31 10.88 -2.19 11.86
C VAL A 31 10.35 -2.31 13.28
N LYS A 32 10.29 -1.20 14.01
CA LYS A 32 9.73 -1.17 15.39
C LYS A 32 8.24 -1.51 15.40
N ALA A 33 7.47 -0.96 14.46
CA ALA A 33 6.04 -1.21 14.34
C ALA A 33 5.74 -2.67 14.01
N LEU A 34 6.49 -3.28 13.07
CA LEU A 34 6.37 -4.70 12.72
C LEU A 34 6.76 -5.62 13.89
N ALA A 35 7.82 -5.28 14.63
CA ALA A 35 8.22 -6.02 15.82
C ALA A 35 7.14 -5.97 16.92
N ALA A 36 6.60 -4.78 17.18
CA ALA A 36 5.51 -4.59 18.13
C ALA A 36 4.23 -5.32 17.70
N HIS A 37 3.93 -5.30 16.40
CA HIS A 37 2.78 -6.01 15.86
C HIS A 37 2.84 -7.51 16.15
N ARG A 38 3.99 -8.15 16.09
CA ARG A 38 4.12 -9.59 16.41
C ARG A 38 3.61 -9.93 17.82
N LEU A 39 3.95 -9.11 18.81
CA LEU A 39 3.45 -9.30 20.17
C LEU A 39 1.95 -8.99 20.26
N SER A 40 1.51 -7.89 19.64
CA SER A 40 0.07 -7.55 19.60
C SER A 40 -0.75 -8.66 18.95
N HIS A 41 -0.27 -9.22 17.82
CA HIS A 41 -0.91 -10.32 17.11
C HIS A 41 -0.94 -11.61 17.94
N PHE A 42 0.15 -11.94 18.61
CA PHE A 42 0.19 -13.07 19.55
C PHE A 42 -0.88 -12.94 20.65
N LEU A 43 -0.93 -11.79 21.32
CA LEU A 43 -1.95 -11.51 22.34
C LEU A 43 -3.38 -11.61 21.76
N TRP A 44 -3.57 -11.08 20.55
CA TRP A 44 -4.85 -11.12 19.85
C TRP A 44 -5.32 -12.56 19.60
N LYS A 45 -4.43 -13.40 19.10
CA LYS A 45 -4.72 -14.83 18.81
C LYS A 45 -5.03 -15.64 20.07
N HIS A 46 -4.45 -15.26 21.21
CA HIS A 46 -4.69 -15.93 22.49
C HIS A 46 -5.88 -15.34 23.28
N GLY A 47 -6.71 -14.48 22.67
CA GLY A 47 -7.90 -13.95 23.29
C GLY A 47 -7.71 -12.69 24.14
N PHE A 48 -6.48 -12.23 24.38
CA PHE A 48 -6.18 -11.01 25.15
C PHE A 48 -6.44 -9.74 24.31
N LYS A 49 -7.67 -9.59 23.77
CA LYS A 49 -8.04 -8.57 22.79
C LYS A 49 -7.77 -7.14 23.25
N LEU A 50 -8.15 -6.81 24.49
CA LEU A 50 -7.94 -5.47 25.06
C LEU A 50 -6.44 -5.15 25.19
N LEU A 51 -5.65 -6.07 25.75
CA LEU A 51 -4.20 -5.88 25.91
C LEU A 51 -3.51 -5.74 24.55
N ALA A 52 -3.90 -6.55 23.57
CA ALA A 52 -3.40 -6.45 22.21
C ALA A 52 -3.67 -5.06 21.60
N ARG A 53 -4.87 -4.53 21.77
CA ARG A 53 -5.26 -3.17 21.29
C ARG A 53 -4.49 -2.08 22.03
N MET A 54 -4.39 -2.14 23.35
CA MET A 54 -3.63 -1.17 24.14
C MET A 54 -2.15 -1.14 23.72
N HIS A 55 -1.53 -2.31 23.55
CA HIS A 55 -0.15 -2.43 23.10
C HIS A 55 0.03 -1.87 21.69
N SER A 56 -0.89 -2.17 20.75
CA SER A 56 -0.80 -1.62 19.38
C SER A 56 -0.94 -0.10 19.37
N GLN A 57 -1.84 0.48 20.18
CA GLN A 57 -2.01 1.94 20.27
C GLN A 57 -0.81 2.64 20.92
N PHE A 58 -0.16 2.01 21.91
CA PHE A 58 1.08 2.51 22.48
C PHE A 58 2.16 2.64 21.40
N TRP A 59 2.37 1.62 20.58
CA TRP A 59 3.36 1.67 19.51
C TRP A 59 2.96 2.61 18.35
N ARG A 60 1.67 2.74 18.05
CA ARG A 60 1.19 3.77 17.13
C ARG A 60 1.62 5.18 17.56
N PHE A 61 1.53 5.49 18.86
CA PHE A 61 1.95 6.80 19.37
C PHE A 61 3.45 7.07 19.07
N TRP A 62 4.33 6.08 19.25
CA TRP A 62 5.75 6.24 19.03
C TRP A 62 6.18 6.15 17.55
N THR A 63 5.53 5.35 16.75
CA THR A 63 5.92 5.08 15.36
C THR A 63 5.10 5.86 14.35
N GLN A 64 3.92 6.38 14.75
CA GLN A 64 2.88 6.93 13.89
C GLN A 64 2.34 5.93 12.84
N ILE A 65 2.54 4.61 13.09
CA ILE A 65 2.09 3.52 12.24
C ILE A 65 1.00 2.76 12.99
N GLU A 66 -0.19 2.70 12.43
CA GLU A 66 -1.29 1.93 12.99
C GLU A 66 -1.38 0.55 12.33
N ILE A 67 -1.18 -0.50 13.13
CA ILE A 67 -1.40 -1.88 12.70
C ILE A 67 -2.40 -2.52 13.66
N HIS A 68 -3.55 -2.93 13.13
CA HIS A 68 -4.52 -3.65 13.95
C HIS A 68 -3.96 -5.02 14.36
N PRO A 69 -4.07 -5.44 15.62
CA PRO A 69 -3.52 -6.73 16.08
C PRO A 69 -4.03 -7.96 15.33
N GLY A 70 -5.21 -7.88 14.71
CA GLY A 70 -5.78 -8.95 13.90
C GLY A 70 -5.18 -9.11 12.51
N ALA A 71 -4.47 -8.09 12.01
CA ALA A 71 -3.84 -8.15 10.70
C ALA A 71 -2.83 -9.30 10.60
N GLN A 72 -2.71 -9.90 9.42
CA GLN A 72 -1.74 -10.96 9.14
C GLN A 72 -0.63 -10.36 8.27
N ILE A 73 0.60 -10.35 8.82
CA ILE A 73 1.75 -9.76 8.16
C ILE A 73 2.90 -10.76 8.16
N ASP A 74 3.35 -11.13 6.97
CA ASP A 74 4.48 -12.06 6.80
C ASP A 74 5.81 -11.43 7.22
N SER A 75 6.84 -12.27 7.33
CA SER A 75 8.23 -11.81 7.43
C SER A 75 8.69 -11.17 6.12
N GLY A 76 9.67 -10.25 6.18
CA GLY A 76 10.20 -9.59 4.99
C GLY A 76 9.24 -8.58 4.35
N VAL A 77 8.29 -8.04 5.09
CA VAL A 77 7.56 -6.82 4.72
C VAL A 77 8.41 -5.62 5.10
N PHE A 78 8.48 -4.63 4.21
CA PHE A 78 9.18 -3.38 4.47
C PHE A 78 8.19 -2.21 4.55
N ILE A 79 8.23 -1.47 5.65
CA ILE A 79 7.48 -0.21 5.83
C ILE A 79 8.51 0.91 5.79
N ASP A 80 8.50 1.66 4.69
CA ASP A 80 9.41 2.78 4.49
C ASP A 80 8.77 4.10 4.94
N HIS A 81 9.49 4.87 5.77
CA HIS A 81 9.02 6.05 6.49
C HIS A 81 7.84 5.78 7.43
N GLY A 82 6.74 5.28 6.93
CA GLY A 82 5.59 4.70 7.62
C GLY A 82 4.65 5.68 8.33
N SER A 83 4.97 6.94 8.52
CA SER A 83 4.11 7.91 9.21
C SER A 83 2.73 7.98 8.57
N GLY A 84 1.67 7.81 9.37
CA GLY A 84 0.29 7.80 8.89
C GLY A 84 -0.15 6.53 8.15
N LEU A 85 0.68 5.47 8.11
CA LEU A 85 0.27 4.16 7.59
C LEU A 85 -0.80 3.54 8.49
N VAL A 86 -1.86 3.00 7.88
CA VAL A 86 -2.93 2.27 8.58
C VAL A 86 -3.14 0.89 7.95
N ILE A 87 -3.02 -0.17 8.74
CA ILE A 87 -3.32 -1.56 8.35
C ILE A 87 -4.49 -2.08 9.19
N GLY A 88 -5.63 -2.34 8.54
CA GLY A 88 -6.87 -2.75 9.20
C GLY A 88 -6.89 -4.22 9.63
N GLU A 89 -7.90 -4.58 10.43
CA GLU A 89 -8.01 -5.84 11.17
C GLU A 89 -7.85 -7.12 10.33
N THR A 90 -8.52 -7.18 9.18
CA THR A 90 -8.54 -8.37 8.33
C THR A 90 -7.61 -8.26 7.12
N ALA A 91 -6.69 -7.27 7.13
CA ALA A 91 -5.69 -7.14 6.09
C ALA A 91 -4.70 -8.31 6.13
N ILE A 92 -4.26 -8.70 4.94
CA ILE A 92 -3.20 -9.70 4.75
C ILE A 92 -2.10 -9.04 3.93
N VAL A 93 -0.86 -9.09 4.43
CA VAL A 93 0.31 -8.52 3.76
C VAL A 93 1.36 -9.60 3.63
N GLU A 94 1.60 -10.04 2.41
CA GLU A 94 2.52 -11.14 2.13
C GLU A 94 3.99 -10.68 2.06
N LYS A 95 4.89 -11.66 2.03
CA LYS A 95 6.34 -11.45 2.02
C LYS A 95 6.81 -10.54 0.87
N GLY A 96 7.77 -9.66 1.16
CA GLY A 96 8.41 -8.78 0.17
C GLY A 96 7.54 -7.58 -0.24
N VAL A 97 6.39 -7.39 0.40
CA VAL A 97 5.57 -6.19 0.17
C VAL A 97 6.28 -4.96 0.73
N LEU A 98 6.29 -3.88 -0.05
CA LEU A 98 6.77 -2.56 0.34
C LEU A 98 5.60 -1.59 0.52
N LEU A 99 5.49 -0.98 1.69
CA LEU A 99 4.47 0.01 2.04
C LEU A 99 5.12 1.33 2.40
N TYR A 100 4.67 2.42 1.81
CA TYR A 100 5.12 3.77 2.14
C TYR A 100 4.21 4.46 3.15
N HIS A 101 4.64 5.64 3.60
CA HIS A 101 3.89 6.51 4.52
C HIS A 101 2.52 6.89 3.96
N GLY A 102 1.55 7.16 4.86
CA GLY A 102 0.22 7.58 4.51
C GLY A 102 -0.65 6.55 3.78
N VAL A 103 -0.15 5.33 3.57
CA VAL A 103 -0.92 4.24 2.96
C VAL A 103 -2.03 3.79 3.90
N THR A 104 -3.21 3.51 3.36
CA THR A 104 -4.31 2.89 4.10
C THR A 104 -4.72 1.57 3.45
N LEU A 105 -4.62 0.49 4.20
CA LEU A 105 -5.27 -0.78 3.89
C LEU A 105 -6.58 -0.85 4.67
N GLY A 106 -7.62 -0.22 4.11
CA GLY A 106 -8.88 0.08 4.78
C GLY A 106 -10.01 -0.89 4.42
N GLY A 107 -11.02 -0.94 5.28
CA GLY A 107 -12.25 -1.69 5.04
C GLY A 107 -13.38 -0.83 4.50
N THR A 108 -14.40 -1.48 3.93
CA THR A 108 -15.68 -0.87 3.57
C THR A 108 -16.78 -1.40 4.49
N GLY A 109 -17.68 -0.50 4.89
CA GLY A 109 -18.90 -0.89 5.58
C GLY A 109 -18.73 -1.42 7.01
N LYS A 110 -19.79 -2.09 7.49
CA LYS A 110 -19.93 -2.58 8.87
C LYS A 110 -19.75 -4.10 8.99
N ASP A 111 -19.30 -4.77 7.94
CA ASP A 111 -19.16 -6.21 7.93
C ASP A 111 -18.11 -6.68 8.93
N SER A 112 -18.40 -7.75 9.65
CA SER A 112 -17.50 -8.35 10.63
C SER A 112 -16.50 -9.34 10.01
N GLY A 113 -16.71 -9.74 8.75
CA GLY A 113 -15.85 -10.67 8.01
C GLY A 113 -14.61 -10.02 7.37
N LYS A 114 -14.11 -10.66 6.31
CA LYS A 114 -13.02 -10.11 5.48
C LYS A 114 -13.50 -8.81 4.83
N ARG A 115 -12.91 -7.68 5.23
CA ARG A 115 -13.29 -6.33 4.76
C ARG A 115 -12.09 -5.45 4.41
N HIS A 116 -10.86 -5.92 4.65
CA HIS A 116 -9.62 -5.21 4.34
C HIS A 116 -8.86 -5.95 3.24
N PRO A 117 -7.95 -5.27 2.53
CA PRO A 117 -7.25 -5.83 1.40
C PRO A 117 -6.35 -7.04 1.72
N THR A 118 -6.07 -7.81 0.67
CA THR A 118 -4.95 -8.75 0.62
C THR A 118 -3.91 -8.20 -0.34
N VAL A 119 -2.68 -7.98 0.14
CA VAL A 119 -1.55 -7.50 -0.66
C VAL A 119 -0.59 -8.67 -0.87
N ARG A 120 -0.48 -9.12 -2.11
CA ARG A 120 0.31 -10.29 -2.49
C ARG A 120 1.80 -9.99 -2.56
N LYS A 121 2.57 -11.06 -2.58
CA LYS A 121 4.02 -11.07 -2.52
C LYS A 121 4.68 -10.06 -3.48
N GLY A 122 5.61 -9.27 -2.93
CA GLY A 122 6.43 -8.35 -3.71
C GLY A 122 5.69 -7.14 -4.29
N ALA A 123 4.41 -6.94 -3.94
CA ALA A 123 3.68 -5.75 -4.35
C ALA A 123 4.23 -4.49 -3.67
N LEU A 124 4.09 -3.35 -4.35
CA LEU A 124 4.52 -2.04 -3.87
C LEU A 124 3.33 -1.09 -3.78
N ILE A 125 3.10 -0.54 -2.59
CA ILE A 125 2.04 0.45 -2.34
C ILE A 125 2.70 1.78 -2.01
N SER A 126 2.65 2.71 -2.96
CA SER A 126 3.33 4.00 -2.84
C SER A 126 2.63 4.95 -1.87
N ALA A 127 3.33 6.03 -1.53
CA ALA A 127 2.90 7.00 -0.54
C ALA A 127 1.47 7.52 -0.75
N HIS A 128 0.71 7.59 0.36
CA HIS A 128 -0.66 8.08 0.41
C HIS A 128 -1.67 7.30 -0.46
N ALA A 129 -1.34 6.12 -0.97
CA ALA A 129 -2.31 5.29 -1.67
C ALA A 129 -3.35 4.71 -0.69
N GLN A 130 -4.61 4.70 -1.13
CA GLN A 130 -5.75 4.20 -0.37
C GLN A 130 -6.25 2.91 -1.03
N VAL A 131 -6.09 1.77 -0.39
CA VAL A 131 -6.57 0.47 -0.85
C VAL A 131 -7.75 0.07 0.02
N ILE A 132 -8.95 0.07 -0.55
CA ILE A 132 -10.18 0.05 0.24
C ILE A 132 -11.08 -1.12 -0.16
N GLY A 133 -11.43 -1.94 0.82
CA GLY A 133 -12.31 -3.10 0.65
C GLY A 133 -11.60 -4.43 0.71
N PRO A 134 -12.35 -5.56 0.60
CA PRO A 134 -11.80 -6.91 0.64
C PRO A 134 -11.19 -7.31 -0.72
N ILE A 135 -10.46 -6.40 -1.34
CA ILE A 135 -9.86 -6.55 -2.66
C ILE A 135 -8.46 -7.15 -2.58
N GLU A 136 -7.98 -7.63 -3.72
CA GLU A 136 -6.66 -8.21 -3.86
C GLU A 136 -5.74 -7.31 -4.71
N ILE A 137 -4.53 -7.07 -4.21
CA ILE A 137 -3.42 -6.49 -4.97
C ILE A 137 -2.50 -7.64 -5.35
N GLY A 138 -2.42 -7.95 -6.64
CA GLY A 138 -1.67 -9.08 -7.18
C GLY A 138 -0.17 -9.03 -6.93
N GLU A 139 0.50 -10.17 -7.17
CA GLU A 139 1.96 -10.27 -6.99
C GLU A 139 2.70 -9.23 -7.83
N LYS A 140 3.71 -8.59 -7.22
CA LYS A 140 4.57 -7.58 -7.86
C LYS A 140 3.80 -6.40 -8.49
N ALA A 141 2.50 -6.30 -8.25
CA ALA A 141 1.73 -5.13 -8.69
C ALA A 141 2.24 -3.87 -7.98
N LYS A 142 2.13 -2.73 -8.66
CA LYS A 142 2.54 -1.43 -8.13
C LYS A 142 1.34 -0.49 -8.08
N VAL A 143 1.09 0.05 -6.91
CA VAL A 143 0.07 1.09 -6.72
C VAL A 143 0.78 2.43 -6.59
N GLY A 144 0.52 3.34 -7.51
CA GLY A 144 1.16 4.66 -7.56
C GLY A 144 0.73 5.56 -6.40
N ALA A 145 1.56 6.57 -6.12
CA ALA A 145 1.33 7.51 -5.03
C ALA A 145 -0.02 8.23 -5.16
N GLY A 146 -0.76 8.35 -4.04
CA GLY A 146 -2.06 9.00 -3.99
C GLY A 146 -3.20 8.26 -4.72
N ALA A 147 -2.96 7.05 -5.24
CA ALA A 147 -4.00 6.29 -5.92
C ALA A 147 -5.09 5.80 -4.95
N VAL A 148 -6.34 5.74 -5.42
CA VAL A 148 -7.46 5.14 -4.68
C VAL A 148 -7.91 3.87 -5.39
N VAL A 149 -7.61 2.73 -4.79
CA VAL A 149 -7.89 1.39 -5.32
C VAL A 149 -9.13 0.82 -4.62
N VAL A 150 -10.15 0.52 -5.41
CA VAL A 150 -11.46 0.00 -4.93
C VAL A 150 -11.89 -1.28 -5.66
N SER A 151 -10.99 -1.87 -6.44
CA SER A 151 -11.18 -3.14 -7.16
C SER A 151 -9.87 -3.90 -7.22
N ASP A 152 -9.96 -5.21 -7.49
CA ASP A 152 -8.78 -6.07 -7.61
C ASP A 152 -7.79 -5.55 -8.65
N VAL A 153 -6.51 -5.71 -8.34
CA VAL A 153 -5.39 -5.34 -9.21
C VAL A 153 -4.66 -6.62 -9.61
N PRO A 154 -4.56 -6.93 -10.90
CA PRO A 154 -3.81 -8.09 -11.38
C PRO A 154 -2.33 -8.07 -10.98
N SER A 155 -1.68 -9.23 -11.06
CA SER A 155 -0.23 -9.34 -10.87
C SER A 155 0.54 -8.60 -11.98
N ASP A 156 1.75 -8.14 -11.65
CA ASP A 156 2.71 -7.54 -12.60
C ASP A 156 2.17 -6.32 -13.36
N VAL A 157 1.25 -5.54 -12.75
CA VAL A 157 0.77 -4.28 -13.34
C VAL A 157 1.08 -3.08 -12.46
N THR A 158 1.03 -1.88 -13.06
CA THR A 158 1.03 -0.61 -12.32
C THR A 158 -0.32 0.06 -12.47
N VAL A 159 -0.91 0.46 -11.34
CA VAL A 159 -2.14 1.24 -11.29
C VAL A 159 -1.91 2.62 -10.66
N VAL A 160 -2.59 3.65 -11.18
CA VAL A 160 -2.52 5.03 -10.67
C VAL A 160 -3.87 5.72 -10.78
N GLY A 161 -4.05 6.81 -10.04
CA GLY A 161 -5.20 7.72 -10.16
C GLY A 161 -6.34 7.45 -9.19
N ILE A 162 -7.44 8.22 -9.32
CA ILE A 162 -8.64 8.18 -8.47
C ILE A 162 -9.88 8.17 -9.39
N PRO A 163 -10.59 7.03 -9.49
CA PRO A 163 -10.20 5.69 -9.06
C PRO A 163 -9.01 5.15 -9.85
N ALA A 164 -8.24 4.24 -9.23
CA ALA A 164 -7.03 3.69 -9.86
C ALA A 164 -7.34 2.92 -11.15
N ARG A 165 -6.44 3.08 -12.15
CA ARG A 165 -6.52 2.39 -13.44
C ARG A 165 -5.14 1.84 -13.81
N ILE A 166 -5.13 0.73 -14.56
CA ILE A 166 -3.90 0.14 -15.08
C ILE A 166 -3.29 1.11 -16.09
N VAL A 167 -2.01 1.45 -15.88
CA VAL A 167 -1.22 2.31 -16.78
C VAL A 167 -0.02 1.58 -17.38
N ARG A 168 0.34 0.41 -16.83
CA ARG A 168 1.46 -0.40 -17.32
C ARG A 168 1.22 -1.87 -16.96
N VAL A 169 1.61 -2.77 -17.88
CA VAL A 169 1.73 -4.22 -17.66
C VAL A 169 3.22 -4.58 -17.75
N HIS A 170 3.78 -5.19 -16.69
CA HIS A 170 5.20 -5.53 -16.65
C HIS A 170 5.45 -6.83 -17.45
N GLY A 171 6.55 -6.86 -18.24
CA GLY A 171 6.91 -8.02 -19.05
C GLY A 171 6.39 -7.99 -20.49
N GLU A 172 5.55 -7.04 -20.87
CA GLU A 172 5.27 -6.75 -22.27
C GLU A 172 6.40 -5.91 -22.87
N LYS A 173 6.83 -6.29 -24.11
CA LYS A 173 7.96 -5.66 -24.78
C LYS A 173 7.72 -4.21 -25.21
N ASP A 174 6.46 -3.78 -25.25
CA ASP A 174 6.05 -2.45 -25.68
C ASP A 174 5.58 -1.63 -24.47
N GLU A 175 6.51 -1.09 -23.71
CA GLU A 175 6.20 0.04 -22.83
C GLU A 175 5.89 1.24 -23.72
N PRO A 176 4.70 1.90 -23.55
CA PRO A 176 4.40 3.08 -24.34
C PRO A 176 5.51 4.12 -24.15
N THR A 177 6.10 4.55 -25.23
CA THR A 177 7.13 5.59 -25.21
C THR A 177 6.53 6.89 -24.66
N ILE A 178 7.38 7.79 -24.15
CA ILE A 178 6.95 9.14 -23.70
C ILE A 178 6.14 9.81 -24.81
N HIS A 179 6.52 9.59 -26.06
CA HIS A 179 5.84 10.12 -27.25
C HIS A 179 4.40 9.60 -27.40
N GLU A 180 4.16 8.30 -27.23
CA GLU A 180 2.80 7.71 -27.29
C GLU A 180 1.90 8.17 -26.12
N VAL A 181 2.48 8.41 -24.95
CA VAL A 181 1.78 8.97 -23.80
C VAL A 181 1.38 10.44 -24.09
N GLU A 182 2.26 11.22 -24.71
CA GLU A 182 2.00 12.61 -25.08
C GLU A 182 0.97 12.71 -26.21
N GLU A 183 1.01 11.85 -27.22
CA GLU A 183 -0.01 11.78 -28.28
C GLU A 183 -1.40 11.44 -27.72
N LYS A 184 -1.49 10.43 -26.83
CA LYS A 184 -2.75 10.09 -26.17
C LYS A 184 -3.25 11.26 -25.32
N ARG A 185 -2.37 11.93 -24.58
CA ARG A 185 -2.73 13.11 -23.78
C ARG A 185 -3.28 14.23 -24.67
N LYS A 186 -2.63 14.52 -25.77
CA LYS A 186 -3.06 15.54 -26.75
C LYS A 186 -4.44 15.19 -27.32
N TYR A 187 -4.64 13.95 -27.75
CA TYR A 187 -5.94 13.46 -28.23
C TYR A 187 -7.09 13.68 -27.23
N TYR A 188 -6.85 13.39 -25.93
CA TYR A 188 -7.88 13.60 -24.91
C TYR A 188 -8.12 15.08 -24.61
N LEU A 189 -7.11 15.93 -24.66
CA LEU A 189 -7.26 17.38 -24.47
C LEU A 189 -8.07 17.99 -25.61
N ASP A 190 -7.76 17.66 -26.84
CA ASP A 190 -8.50 18.12 -28.02
C ASP A 190 -10.00 17.70 -27.96
N LYS A 191 -10.24 16.46 -27.50
CA LYS A 191 -11.61 15.96 -27.32
C LYS A 191 -12.39 16.67 -26.22
N LEU A 192 -11.70 17.09 -25.14
CA LEU A 192 -12.30 17.88 -24.06
C LEU A 192 -12.61 19.32 -24.51
N GLU A 193 -11.75 19.92 -25.33
CA GLU A 193 -11.99 21.26 -25.90
C GLU A 193 -13.21 21.27 -26.83
N HIS A 194 -13.31 20.32 -27.75
CA HIS A 194 -14.48 20.17 -28.63
C HIS A 194 -15.78 19.91 -27.84
N ALA A 195 -15.72 19.12 -26.76
CA ALA A 195 -16.90 18.90 -25.91
C ALA A 195 -17.32 20.16 -25.14
N ARG A 196 -16.38 21.01 -24.75
CA ARG A 196 -16.66 22.32 -24.14
C ARG A 196 -17.30 23.30 -25.13
N GLU A 197 -16.79 23.40 -26.34
CA GLU A 197 -17.34 24.25 -27.40
C GLU A 197 -18.77 23.83 -27.74
N ALA A 198 -19.03 22.53 -27.87
CA ALA A 198 -20.39 22.02 -28.15
C ALA A 198 -21.37 22.35 -27.00
N SER A 199 -20.92 22.33 -25.74
CA SER A 199 -21.77 22.68 -24.58
C SER A 199 -22.09 24.18 -24.51
N HIS A 200 -21.17 25.04 -24.92
CA HIS A 200 -21.40 26.50 -24.99
C HIS A 200 -22.38 26.90 -26.10
N HIS A 201 -22.40 26.18 -27.24
CA HIS A 201 -23.36 26.43 -28.34
C HIS A 201 -24.79 25.99 -27.98
N SER A 202 -24.96 24.98 -27.11
CA SER A 202 -26.29 24.51 -26.70
C SER A 202 -26.91 25.33 -25.58
N SER A 203 -26.17 26.20 -24.90
CA SER A 203 -26.67 27.09 -23.84
C SER A 203 -26.97 28.51 -24.31
N SER A 204 -26.78 28.81 -25.62
CA SER A 204 -27.05 30.12 -26.25
C SER A 204 -28.25 30.12 -27.20
N LEU A 205 -29.04 29.06 -27.20
CA LEU A 205 -30.36 28.92 -27.86
C LEU A 205 -31.46 28.77 -26.78
#